data_c880f955406eb4eccf8588f9ae183581
#
_entry.id   c880f955406eb4eccf8588f9ae183581
#
_cell.length_a   1.000
_cell.length_b   1.000
_cell.length_c   1.000
_cell.angle_alpha   90.00
_cell.angle_beta   90.00
_cell.angle_gamma   90.00
#
_symmetry.space_group_name_H-M   'P 1'
#
loop_
_entity.id
_entity.type
_entity.pdbx_description
1 polymer ?
#
loop_
_entity_poly.entity_id
_entity_poly.type
_entity_poly.pdbx_seq_one_letter_code
_entity_poly.pdbx_strand_id
1 'polypeptide(L)'
;MDDETLGCGGSLHRHMAAGESVTIAYMTDGRKGDPALNARRLLPDERERLEDALAAVRREEAVQAAAMLGVRDLRFLDNRDQELRVTRHTRRQVRELLEEIRPDLVYLPFPTDHHPDHRATNRIFLAALAVCRATEAPLCCGYEVWAPLPPNCLVDITSVADIKERALAQFRSQMSTIDFSRCIMGLHAYRSIVHLHGRGFAEAFVLLPAAAYRRAARRMLRRTSGLNLAARRCSIPRVTHGGERG
;
A
#
# COMPACT_ATOMS: atom_id res chain seq x y z
N MET A 1 -6.18 0.24 4.60
CA MET A 1 -6.54 -1.21 4.61
C MET A 1 -6.94 -1.54 3.19
N ASP A 2 -6.27 -2.35 2.50
CA ASP A 2 -6.34 -2.79 1.10
C ASP A 2 -5.00 -2.67 0.36
N ASP A 3 -4.14 -1.78 0.78
CA ASP A 3 -2.86 -1.49 0.12
C ASP A 3 -1.94 -2.72 -0.01
N GLU A 4 -1.92 -3.59 1.02
CA GLU A 4 -1.17 -4.83 1.01
C GLU A 4 -1.72 -5.82 -0.03
N THR A 5 -3.05 -5.89 -0.16
CA THR A 5 -3.71 -6.72 -1.15
C THR A 5 -3.48 -6.17 -2.55
N LEU A 6 -3.55 -4.84 -2.73
CA LEU A 6 -3.24 -4.16 -3.99
C LEU A 6 -1.78 -4.38 -4.40
N GLY A 7 -0.84 -4.05 -3.52
CA GLY A 7 0.58 -4.01 -3.86
C GLY A 7 1.30 -5.35 -3.85
N CYS A 8 0.92 -6.28 -2.97
CA CYS A 8 1.66 -7.54 -2.76
C CYS A 8 0.78 -8.77 -2.45
N GLY A 9 -0.55 -8.70 -2.66
CA GLY A 9 -1.46 -9.80 -2.30
C GLY A 9 -1.12 -11.14 -2.95
N GLY A 10 -0.70 -11.15 -4.21
CA GLY A 10 -0.26 -12.36 -4.89
C GLY A 10 1.01 -12.95 -4.27
N SER A 11 1.98 -12.12 -3.91
CA SER A 11 3.20 -12.52 -3.19
C SER A 11 2.89 -13.04 -1.80
N LEU A 12 1.99 -12.38 -1.04
CA LEU A 12 1.57 -12.85 0.28
C LEU A 12 0.94 -14.24 0.20
N HIS A 13 0.05 -14.48 -0.76
CA HIS A 13 -0.53 -15.80 -0.97
C HIS A 13 0.52 -16.85 -1.33
N ARG A 14 1.52 -16.52 -2.15
CA ARG A 14 2.62 -17.43 -2.48
C ARG A 14 3.48 -17.78 -1.27
N HIS A 15 3.75 -16.84 -0.37
CA HIS A 15 4.42 -17.11 0.92
C HIS A 15 3.61 -18.11 1.75
N MET A 16 2.30 -17.90 1.89
CA MET A 16 1.41 -18.83 2.59
C MET A 16 1.40 -20.22 1.95
N ALA A 17 1.34 -20.30 0.62
CA ALA A 17 1.38 -21.58 -0.11
C ALA A 17 2.73 -22.31 0.03
N ALA A 18 3.82 -21.58 0.27
CA ALA A 18 5.14 -22.13 0.56
C ALA A 18 5.30 -22.57 2.04
N GLY A 19 4.28 -22.37 2.88
CA GLY A 19 4.33 -22.71 4.30
C GLY A 19 5.05 -21.69 5.18
N GLU A 20 5.30 -20.49 4.65
CA GLU A 20 5.92 -19.40 5.38
C GLU A 20 4.90 -18.67 6.25
N SER A 21 5.34 -18.06 7.35
CA SER A 21 4.47 -17.27 8.23
C SER A 21 4.33 -15.84 7.70
N VAL A 22 3.09 -15.38 7.58
CA VAL A 22 2.77 -14.01 7.16
C VAL A 22 1.91 -13.32 8.21
N THR A 23 2.36 -12.14 8.65
CA THR A 23 1.58 -11.22 9.50
C THR A 23 1.26 -9.96 8.71
N ILE A 24 0.01 -9.52 8.71
CA ILE A 24 -0.40 -8.23 8.15
C ILE A 24 -0.64 -7.24 9.28
N ALA A 25 0.05 -6.08 9.26
CA ALA A 25 -0.14 -5.01 10.22
C ALA A 25 -0.81 -3.80 9.56
N TYR A 26 -2.07 -3.55 9.90
CA TYR A 26 -2.82 -2.38 9.46
C TYR A 26 -2.47 -1.17 10.33
N MET A 27 -1.79 -0.19 9.72
CA MET A 27 -1.31 0.99 10.44
C MET A 27 -2.43 1.93 10.88
N THR A 28 -3.51 2.03 10.07
CA THR A 28 -4.63 2.95 10.31
C THR A 28 -5.97 2.22 10.21
N ASP A 29 -7.01 2.81 10.79
CA ASP A 29 -8.37 2.26 10.84
C ASP A 29 -9.17 2.44 9.54
N GLY A 30 -8.67 3.23 8.58
CA GLY A 30 -9.29 3.43 7.27
C GLY A 30 -10.59 4.24 7.27
N ARG A 31 -10.96 4.91 8.37
CA ARG A 31 -12.21 5.67 8.55
C ARG A 31 -12.45 6.77 7.53
N LYS A 32 -11.41 7.27 6.83
CA LYS A 32 -11.50 8.33 5.81
C LYS A 32 -11.61 7.80 4.39
N GLY A 33 -11.79 6.49 4.21
CA GLY A 33 -11.79 5.84 2.91
C GLY A 33 -13.00 6.12 2.02
N ASP A 34 -14.02 6.89 2.47
CA ASP A 34 -15.15 7.29 1.65
C ASP A 34 -15.07 8.79 1.31
N PRO A 35 -14.77 9.14 0.04
CA PRO A 35 -14.77 10.53 -0.42
C PRO A 35 -16.13 11.22 -0.25
N ALA A 36 -17.25 10.49 -0.31
CA ALA A 36 -18.58 11.05 -0.15
C ALA A 36 -18.80 11.55 1.28
N LEU A 37 -18.30 10.85 2.29
CA LEU A 37 -18.34 11.33 3.68
C LEU A 37 -17.50 12.61 3.86
N ASN A 38 -16.36 12.69 3.19
CA ASN A 38 -15.49 13.87 3.26
C ASN A 38 -16.11 15.11 2.61
N ALA A 39 -16.94 14.92 1.56
CA ALA A 39 -17.62 16.00 0.84
C ALA A 39 -18.89 16.51 1.53
N ARG A 40 -19.48 15.74 2.45
CA ARG A 40 -20.72 16.11 3.15
C ARG A 40 -20.49 17.16 4.22
N ARG A 41 -21.42 18.11 4.33
CA ARG A 41 -21.52 19.02 5.50
C ARG A 41 -22.26 18.27 6.62
N LEU A 42 -21.49 17.54 7.44
CA LEU A 42 -21.99 16.79 8.57
C LEU A 42 -21.64 17.53 9.87
N LEU A 43 -22.48 17.36 10.89
CA LEU A 43 -22.13 17.76 12.26
C LEU A 43 -20.95 16.87 12.75
N PRO A 44 -20.09 17.37 13.66
CA PRO A 44 -18.92 16.61 14.13
C PRO A 44 -19.28 15.21 14.66
N ASP A 45 -20.31 15.11 15.51
CA ASP A 45 -20.75 13.84 16.10
C ASP A 45 -21.36 12.87 15.08
N GLU A 46 -22.03 13.39 14.06
CA GLU A 46 -22.58 12.60 12.96
C GLU A 46 -21.44 12.05 12.08
N ARG A 47 -20.47 12.92 11.77
CA ARG A 47 -19.28 12.53 11.03
C ARG A 47 -18.53 11.43 11.77
N GLU A 48 -18.25 11.58 13.04
CA GLU A 48 -17.50 10.60 13.82
C GLU A 48 -18.22 9.24 13.83
N ARG A 49 -19.52 9.21 14.05
CA ARG A 49 -20.32 7.97 13.99
C ARG A 49 -20.22 7.26 12.64
N LEU A 50 -20.30 8.01 11.53
CA LEU A 50 -20.21 7.44 10.18
C LEU A 50 -18.81 6.96 9.86
N GLU A 51 -17.78 7.69 10.29
CA GLU A 51 -16.38 7.28 10.17
C GLU A 51 -16.07 6.02 10.99
N ASP A 52 -16.61 5.90 12.20
CA ASP A 52 -16.46 4.69 13.04
C ASP A 52 -17.18 3.49 12.42
N ALA A 53 -18.39 3.71 11.88
CA ALA A 53 -19.10 2.64 11.16
C ALA A 53 -18.32 2.17 9.92
N LEU A 54 -17.74 3.11 9.16
CA LEU A 54 -16.91 2.77 8.00
C LEU A 54 -15.63 2.01 8.44
N ALA A 55 -14.98 2.43 9.52
CA ALA A 55 -13.80 1.73 10.04
C ALA A 55 -14.12 0.27 10.41
N ALA A 56 -15.29 0.02 11.02
CA ALA A 56 -15.73 -1.34 11.35
C ALA A 56 -15.96 -2.18 10.07
N VAL A 57 -16.63 -1.62 9.07
CA VAL A 57 -16.84 -2.29 7.77
C VAL A 57 -15.51 -2.64 7.11
N ARG A 58 -14.58 -1.68 7.03
CA ARG A 58 -13.27 -1.89 6.42
C ARG A 58 -12.41 -2.91 7.15
N ARG A 59 -12.53 -2.97 8.46
CA ARG A 59 -11.86 -4.02 9.27
C ARG A 59 -12.36 -5.40 8.87
N GLU A 60 -13.67 -5.58 8.74
CA GLU A 60 -14.27 -6.87 8.33
C GLU A 60 -13.85 -7.23 6.89
N GLU A 61 -13.89 -6.29 5.96
CA GLU A 61 -13.43 -6.48 4.59
C GLU A 61 -11.95 -6.92 4.54
N ALA A 62 -11.10 -6.30 5.35
CA ALA A 62 -9.69 -6.65 5.46
C ALA A 62 -9.47 -8.07 6.02
N VAL A 63 -10.26 -8.49 7.01
CA VAL A 63 -10.24 -9.86 7.53
C VAL A 63 -10.62 -10.86 6.44
N GLN A 64 -11.68 -10.58 5.69
CA GLN A 64 -12.14 -11.44 4.59
C GLN A 64 -11.11 -11.52 3.46
N ALA A 65 -10.54 -10.39 3.05
CA ALA A 65 -9.50 -10.34 2.03
C ALA A 65 -8.24 -11.12 2.45
N ALA A 66 -7.76 -10.94 3.67
CA ALA A 66 -6.63 -11.67 4.21
C ALA A 66 -6.89 -13.18 4.26
N ALA A 67 -8.11 -13.60 4.64
CA ALA A 67 -8.50 -15.00 4.62
C ALA A 67 -8.46 -15.63 3.22
N MET A 68 -8.85 -14.88 2.17
CA MET A 68 -8.71 -15.32 0.77
C MET A 68 -7.24 -15.55 0.38
N LEU A 69 -6.33 -14.72 0.92
CA LEU A 69 -4.89 -14.87 0.71
C LEU A 69 -4.26 -15.98 1.59
N GLY A 70 -5.03 -16.57 2.51
CA GLY A 70 -4.57 -17.58 3.47
C GLY A 70 -3.94 -16.99 4.73
N VAL A 71 -3.92 -15.68 4.90
CA VAL A 71 -3.30 -15.00 6.05
C VAL A 71 -4.30 -14.90 7.20
N ARG A 72 -3.86 -15.27 8.41
CA ARG A 72 -4.70 -15.27 9.63
C ARG A 72 -4.14 -14.38 10.74
N ASP A 73 -2.84 -14.11 10.76
CA ASP A 73 -2.23 -13.22 11.75
C ASP A 73 -2.37 -11.77 11.31
N LEU A 74 -3.37 -11.08 11.86
CA LEU A 74 -3.71 -9.70 11.56
C LEU A 74 -3.53 -8.83 12.80
N ARG A 75 -2.78 -7.74 12.65
CA ARG A 75 -2.50 -6.77 13.72
C ARG A 75 -3.07 -5.41 13.34
N PHE A 76 -4.09 -4.96 14.04
CA PHE A 76 -4.69 -3.66 13.85
C PHE A 76 -4.10 -2.68 14.86
N LEU A 77 -3.41 -1.65 14.37
CA LEU A 77 -2.75 -0.65 15.23
C LEU A 77 -3.66 0.55 15.55
N ASP A 78 -4.82 0.61 14.91
CA ASP A 78 -5.92 1.53 15.18
C ASP A 78 -5.55 3.02 15.27
N ASN A 79 -4.51 3.45 14.53
CA ASN A 79 -4.23 4.87 14.37
C ASN A 79 -5.27 5.49 13.42
N ARG A 80 -5.63 6.75 13.64
CA ARG A 80 -6.60 7.44 12.77
C ARG A 80 -6.04 7.62 11.37
N ASP A 81 -6.85 7.21 10.38
CA ASP A 81 -6.56 7.36 8.95
C ASP A 81 -6.36 8.83 8.57
N GLN A 82 -5.38 9.12 7.70
CA GLN A 82 -4.92 10.44 7.27
C GLN A 82 -4.29 11.31 8.38
N GLU A 83 -4.20 10.78 9.60
CA GLU A 83 -3.57 11.46 10.74
C GLU A 83 -2.31 10.75 11.23
N LEU A 84 -1.85 9.71 10.52
CA LEU A 84 -0.71 8.91 10.91
C LEU A 84 0.59 9.76 10.97
N ARG A 85 1.25 9.74 12.13
CA ARG A 85 2.47 10.53 12.38
C ARG A 85 3.50 9.74 13.17
N VAL A 86 4.76 10.15 13.06
CA VAL A 86 5.84 9.61 13.89
C VAL A 86 5.69 10.17 15.30
N THR A 87 5.23 9.34 16.23
CA THR A 87 5.09 9.63 17.65
C THR A 87 5.84 8.58 18.46
N ARG A 88 5.94 8.78 19.79
CA ARG A 88 6.44 7.73 20.68
C ARG A 88 5.55 6.49 20.64
N HIS A 89 4.23 6.69 20.52
CA HIS A 89 3.24 5.63 20.47
C HIS A 89 3.40 4.78 19.18
N THR A 90 3.29 5.40 17.99
CA THR A 90 3.36 4.69 16.71
C THR A 90 4.71 4.00 16.50
N ARG A 91 5.81 4.64 16.93
CA ARG A 91 7.14 4.01 16.90
C ARG A 91 7.21 2.79 17.83
N ARG A 92 6.60 2.86 19.03
CA ARG A 92 6.56 1.74 19.96
C ARG A 92 5.76 0.57 19.40
N GLN A 93 4.57 0.82 18.86
CA GLN A 93 3.74 -0.21 18.22
C GLN A 93 4.54 -1.01 17.18
N VAL A 94 5.19 -0.32 16.24
CA VAL A 94 5.94 -0.99 15.16
C VAL A 94 7.22 -1.67 15.69
N ARG A 95 7.89 -1.07 16.69
CA ARG A 95 9.06 -1.72 17.31
C ARG A 95 8.66 -3.03 18.00
N GLU A 96 7.58 -3.04 18.77
CA GLU A 96 7.09 -4.23 19.48
C GLU A 96 6.73 -5.35 18.49
N LEU A 97 6.08 -5.02 17.35
CA LEU A 97 5.85 -5.99 16.29
C LEU A 97 7.15 -6.56 15.70
N LEU A 98 8.14 -5.72 15.42
CA LEU A 98 9.42 -6.19 14.89
C LEU A 98 10.18 -7.06 15.89
N GLU A 99 10.11 -6.76 17.19
CA GLU A 99 10.75 -7.53 18.25
C GLU A 99 10.03 -8.86 18.52
N GLU A 100 8.70 -8.90 18.39
CA GLU A 100 7.85 -10.10 18.56
C GLU A 100 8.01 -11.05 17.36
N ILE A 101 7.80 -10.54 16.14
CA ILE A 101 7.71 -11.34 14.92
C ILE A 101 9.10 -11.70 14.40
N ARG A 102 10.08 -10.80 14.52
CA ARG A 102 11.44 -10.92 13.95
C ARG A 102 11.43 -11.31 12.47
N PRO A 103 10.78 -10.53 11.62
CA PRO A 103 10.58 -10.89 10.23
C PRO A 103 11.88 -10.88 9.44
N ASP A 104 12.06 -11.87 8.54
CA ASP A 104 13.14 -11.90 7.55
C ASP A 104 12.90 -10.89 6.43
N LEU A 105 11.62 -10.65 6.10
CA LEU A 105 11.18 -9.79 5.02
C LEU A 105 10.01 -8.90 5.48
N VAL A 106 10.09 -7.60 5.17
CA VAL A 106 9.02 -6.64 5.47
C VAL A 106 8.56 -5.97 4.19
N TYR A 107 7.28 -6.13 3.86
CA TYR A 107 6.62 -5.40 2.79
C TYR A 107 6.11 -4.05 3.28
N LEU A 108 6.33 -2.98 2.52
CA LEU A 108 5.86 -1.62 2.83
C LEU A 108 5.41 -0.91 1.55
N PRO A 109 4.48 0.05 1.60
CA PRO A 109 4.28 0.99 0.50
C PRO A 109 5.61 1.70 0.18
N PHE A 110 5.94 1.87 -1.11
CA PHE A 110 7.22 2.49 -1.47
C PHE A 110 7.26 3.99 -1.07
N PRO A 111 8.41 4.55 -0.61
CA PRO A 111 8.48 5.91 -0.07
C PRO A 111 8.10 7.04 -1.02
N THR A 112 8.05 6.79 -2.35
CA THR A 112 7.61 7.76 -3.35
C THR A 112 6.11 7.79 -3.55
N ASP A 113 5.36 6.94 -2.86
CA ASP A 113 3.91 6.92 -2.92
C ASP A 113 3.31 8.27 -2.47
N HIS A 114 2.19 8.65 -3.07
CA HIS A 114 1.57 9.96 -2.85
C HIS A 114 0.75 10.03 -1.57
N HIS A 115 0.29 8.88 -1.04
CA HIS A 115 -0.54 8.87 0.17
C HIS A 115 0.26 9.31 1.39
N PRO A 116 -0.24 10.24 2.22
CA PRO A 116 0.49 10.75 3.38
C PRO A 116 0.81 9.66 4.41
N ASP A 117 -0.12 8.72 4.63
CA ASP A 117 0.07 7.65 5.61
C ASP A 117 1.06 6.60 5.13
N HIS A 118 1.20 6.36 3.81
CA HIS A 118 2.26 5.49 3.27
C HIS A 118 3.65 6.07 3.56
N ARG A 119 3.80 7.38 3.42
CA ARG A 119 5.05 8.07 3.78
C ARG A 119 5.27 8.11 5.30
N ALA A 120 4.20 8.26 6.07
CA ALA A 120 4.27 8.21 7.54
C ALA A 120 4.66 6.79 8.00
N THR A 121 4.07 5.74 7.44
CA THR A 121 4.43 4.33 7.69
C THR A 121 5.91 4.09 7.50
N ASN A 122 6.49 4.55 6.39
CA ASN A 122 7.93 4.46 6.14
C ASN A 122 8.75 5.18 7.23
N ARG A 123 8.36 6.40 7.62
CA ARG A 123 9.08 7.14 8.66
C ARG A 123 9.00 6.46 10.03
N ILE A 124 7.83 5.92 10.38
CA ILE A 124 7.60 5.17 11.62
C ILE A 124 8.42 3.90 11.64
N PHE A 125 8.38 3.10 10.55
CA PHE A 125 9.17 1.89 10.39
C PHE A 125 10.67 2.16 10.56
N LEU A 126 11.21 3.16 9.85
CA LEU A 126 12.63 3.53 9.96
C LEU A 126 13.02 4.02 11.36
N ALA A 127 12.11 4.70 12.05
CA ALA A 127 12.33 5.14 13.43
C ALA A 127 12.24 3.98 14.44
N ALA A 128 11.37 3.01 14.20
CA ALA A 128 11.24 1.80 15.00
C ALA A 128 12.46 0.88 14.82
N LEU A 129 12.83 0.63 13.57
CA LEU A 129 13.99 -0.21 13.21
C LEU A 129 15.31 0.32 13.82
N ALA A 130 15.46 1.64 13.94
CA ALA A 130 16.66 2.25 14.53
C ALA A 130 16.85 1.97 16.03
N VAL A 131 15.79 1.55 16.72
CA VAL A 131 15.78 1.27 18.17
C VAL A 131 15.31 -0.16 18.48
N CYS A 132 15.06 -0.96 17.46
CA CYS A 132 14.71 -2.36 17.57
C CYS A 132 15.91 -3.17 18.08
N ARG A 133 15.64 -4.12 18.96
CA ARG A 133 16.67 -5.00 19.55
C ARG A 133 16.80 -6.34 18.81
N ALA A 134 16.12 -6.50 17.67
CA ALA A 134 16.28 -7.68 16.84
C ALA A 134 17.74 -7.80 16.37
N THR A 135 18.28 -8.99 16.46
CA THR A 135 19.69 -9.28 16.12
C THR A 135 19.96 -9.19 14.61
N GLU A 136 18.94 -9.48 13.81
CA GLU A 136 19.01 -9.44 12.36
C GLU A 136 18.06 -8.40 11.80
N ALA A 137 18.55 -7.64 10.82
CA ALA A 137 17.74 -6.63 10.15
C ALA A 137 17.08 -7.25 8.92
N PRO A 138 15.74 -7.06 8.73
CA PRO A 138 15.00 -7.67 7.64
C PRO A 138 15.44 -7.15 6.27
N LEU A 139 15.13 -7.92 5.22
CA LEU A 139 14.98 -7.35 3.89
C LEU A 139 13.73 -6.47 3.86
N CYS A 140 13.81 -5.37 3.11
CA CYS A 140 12.69 -4.45 2.94
C CYS A 140 12.22 -4.48 1.48
N CYS A 141 10.95 -4.73 1.28
CA CYS A 141 10.31 -4.89 -0.01
C CYS A 141 9.28 -3.77 -0.20
N GLY A 142 9.67 -2.70 -0.91
CA GLY A 142 8.77 -1.60 -1.20
C GLY A 142 7.85 -1.94 -2.36
N TYR A 143 6.53 -1.89 -2.17
CA TYR A 143 5.52 -2.14 -3.20
C TYR A 143 4.86 -0.85 -3.71
N GLU A 144 4.23 -0.93 -4.89
CA GLU A 144 3.52 0.17 -5.52
C GLU A 144 2.00 0.09 -5.28
N VAL A 145 1.37 1.24 -5.04
CA VAL A 145 -0.09 1.39 -4.96
C VAL A 145 -0.53 2.62 -5.76
N TRP A 146 -0.39 3.82 -5.20
CA TRP A 146 -0.79 5.08 -5.84
C TRP A 146 0.22 5.63 -6.84
N ALA A 147 1.44 5.15 -6.80
CA ALA A 147 2.50 5.57 -7.71
C ALA A 147 3.32 4.38 -8.18
N PRO A 148 3.50 4.18 -9.49
CA PRO A 148 4.43 3.20 -10.01
C PRO A 148 5.85 3.47 -9.53
N LEU A 149 6.61 2.40 -9.28
CA LEU A 149 8.00 2.46 -8.84
C LEU A 149 8.96 1.93 -9.92
N PRO A 150 10.26 2.32 -9.91
CA PRO A 150 11.29 1.66 -10.69
C PRO A 150 11.73 0.37 -9.97
N PRO A 151 11.25 -0.82 -10.41
CA PRO A 151 11.50 -2.07 -9.70
C PRO A 151 12.91 -2.60 -9.91
N ASN A 152 13.41 -3.31 -8.92
CA ASN A 152 14.56 -4.21 -9.07
C ASN A 152 14.20 -5.69 -8.82
N CYS A 153 12.93 -5.95 -8.48
CA CYS A 153 12.39 -7.29 -8.26
C CYS A 153 10.99 -7.37 -8.85
N LEU A 154 10.73 -8.43 -9.61
CA LEU A 154 9.41 -8.77 -10.14
C LEU A 154 9.04 -10.18 -9.68
N VAL A 155 7.83 -10.35 -9.20
CA VAL A 155 7.29 -11.65 -8.77
C VAL A 155 6.15 -12.02 -9.70
N ASP A 156 6.32 -13.14 -10.42
CA ASP A 156 5.24 -13.73 -11.23
C ASP A 156 4.12 -14.21 -10.32
N ILE A 157 2.94 -13.62 -10.49
CA ILE A 157 1.72 -13.97 -9.75
C ILE A 157 0.64 -14.55 -10.65
N THR A 158 0.98 -14.91 -11.89
CA THR A 158 0.00 -15.37 -12.90
C THR A 158 -0.85 -16.52 -12.39
N SER A 159 -0.25 -17.50 -11.72
CA SER A 159 -0.95 -18.68 -11.20
C SER A 159 -1.89 -18.40 -10.01
N VAL A 160 -1.80 -17.21 -9.41
CA VAL A 160 -2.57 -16.82 -8.22
C VAL A 160 -3.31 -15.50 -8.42
N ALA A 161 -3.33 -14.98 -9.64
CA ALA A 161 -3.95 -13.69 -9.98
C ALA A 161 -5.45 -13.68 -9.66
N ASP A 162 -6.15 -14.79 -9.91
CA ASP A 162 -7.56 -14.97 -9.59
C ASP A 162 -7.83 -14.95 -8.07
N ILE A 163 -6.92 -15.45 -7.27
CA ILE A 163 -7.01 -15.41 -5.80
C ILE A 163 -6.88 -13.95 -5.33
N LYS A 164 -5.91 -13.22 -5.89
CA LYS A 164 -5.71 -11.80 -5.60
C LYS A 164 -6.94 -10.98 -5.99
N GLU A 165 -7.53 -11.20 -7.16
CA GLU A 165 -8.75 -10.51 -7.59
C GLU A 165 -9.93 -10.79 -6.67
N ARG A 166 -10.11 -12.04 -6.23
CA ARG A 166 -11.14 -12.39 -5.24
C ARG A 166 -10.90 -11.75 -3.88
N ALA A 167 -9.65 -11.61 -3.46
CA ALA A 167 -9.30 -10.89 -2.23
C ALA A 167 -9.62 -9.40 -2.36
N LEU A 168 -9.28 -8.76 -3.48
CA LEU A 168 -9.61 -7.37 -3.77
C LEU A 168 -11.12 -7.13 -3.77
N ALA A 169 -11.91 -8.06 -4.29
CA ALA A 169 -13.37 -7.99 -4.33
C ALA A 169 -14.04 -7.97 -2.93
N GLN A 170 -13.30 -8.29 -1.86
CA GLN A 170 -13.82 -8.18 -0.49
C GLN A 170 -13.91 -6.72 -0.03
N PHE A 171 -13.09 -5.80 -0.57
CA PHE A 171 -13.10 -4.38 -0.21
C PHE A 171 -14.22 -3.61 -0.92
N ARG A 172 -15.47 -4.03 -0.71
CA ARG A 172 -16.67 -3.51 -1.39
C ARG A 172 -16.87 -2.02 -1.16
N SER A 173 -16.57 -1.55 0.06
CA SER A 173 -16.68 -0.12 0.41
C SER A 173 -15.76 0.75 -0.46
N GLN A 174 -14.61 0.22 -0.89
CA GLN A 174 -13.63 0.93 -1.70
C GLN A 174 -13.92 0.78 -3.20
N MET A 175 -14.31 -0.41 -3.62
CA MET A 175 -14.61 -0.74 -5.02
C MET A 175 -15.83 0.03 -5.57
N SER A 176 -16.73 0.49 -4.71
CA SER A 176 -17.86 1.34 -5.11
C SER A 176 -17.44 2.72 -5.63
N THR A 177 -16.23 3.18 -5.25
CA THR A 177 -15.73 4.53 -5.59
C THR A 177 -14.66 4.49 -6.67
N ILE A 178 -13.77 3.53 -6.61
CA ILE A 178 -12.65 3.36 -7.56
C ILE A 178 -12.53 1.88 -7.92
N ASP A 179 -12.46 1.58 -9.20
CA ASP A 179 -12.17 0.23 -9.69
C ASP A 179 -10.66 -0.08 -9.52
N PHE A 180 -10.26 -0.26 -8.26
CA PHE A 180 -8.88 -0.57 -7.90
C PHE A 180 -8.41 -1.88 -8.52
N SER A 181 -9.29 -2.89 -8.61
CA SER A 181 -8.93 -4.19 -9.18
C SER A 181 -8.48 -4.04 -10.63
N ARG A 182 -9.28 -3.38 -11.46
CA ARG A 182 -8.92 -3.10 -12.85
C ARG A 182 -7.60 -2.33 -12.98
N CYS A 183 -7.41 -1.29 -12.15
CA CYS A 183 -6.23 -0.46 -12.22
C CYS A 183 -4.96 -1.22 -11.85
N ILE A 184 -4.99 -1.94 -10.73
CA ILE A 184 -3.80 -2.64 -10.24
C ILE A 184 -3.47 -3.88 -11.07
N MET A 185 -4.48 -4.64 -11.50
CA MET A 185 -4.27 -5.79 -12.38
C MET A 185 -3.76 -5.34 -13.75
N GLY A 186 -4.20 -4.19 -14.26
CA GLY A 186 -3.63 -3.58 -15.47
C GLY A 186 -2.15 -3.23 -15.31
N LEU A 187 -1.75 -2.71 -14.13
CA LEU A 187 -0.35 -2.45 -13.82
C LEU A 187 0.46 -3.74 -13.72
N HIS A 188 -0.07 -4.79 -13.09
CA HIS A 188 0.60 -6.10 -13.01
C HIS A 188 0.72 -6.79 -14.38
N ALA A 189 -0.28 -6.62 -15.26
CA ALA A 189 -0.18 -7.07 -16.66
C ALA A 189 0.94 -6.32 -17.39
N TYR A 190 1.05 -4.99 -17.24
CA TYR A 190 2.17 -4.23 -17.77
C TYR A 190 3.52 -4.69 -17.22
N ARG A 191 3.62 -4.97 -15.92
CA ARG A 191 4.85 -5.47 -15.27
C ARG A 191 5.30 -6.84 -15.80
N SER A 192 4.39 -7.62 -16.34
CA SER A 192 4.70 -8.95 -16.93
C SER A 192 5.55 -8.87 -18.23
N ILE A 193 5.64 -7.71 -18.87
CA ILE A 193 6.33 -7.54 -20.15
C ILE A 193 7.78 -8.04 -20.09
N VAL A 194 8.50 -7.70 -19.01
CA VAL A 194 9.96 -7.92 -18.94
C VAL A 194 10.34 -9.40 -18.87
N HIS A 195 9.62 -10.19 -18.07
CA HIS A 195 9.98 -11.62 -17.84
C HIS A 195 8.96 -12.61 -18.38
N LEU A 196 7.71 -12.19 -18.55
CA LEU A 196 6.61 -13.05 -19.00
C LEU A 196 6.15 -12.70 -20.43
N HIS A 197 6.87 -11.81 -21.12
CA HIS A 197 6.56 -11.37 -22.48
C HIS A 197 5.12 -10.86 -22.64
N GLY A 198 4.58 -10.19 -21.59
CA GLY A 198 3.21 -9.70 -21.57
C GLY A 198 2.14 -10.76 -21.36
N ARG A 199 2.53 -11.99 -20.98
CA ARG A 199 1.61 -13.12 -20.76
C ARG A 199 1.48 -13.41 -19.27
N GLY A 200 0.50 -12.79 -18.61
CA GLY A 200 0.25 -12.99 -17.19
C GLY A 200 0.38 -11.72 -16.37
N PHE A 201 0.70 -11.86 -15.09
CA PHE A 201 0.72 -10.79 -14.12
C PHE A 201 1.99 -10.85 -13.24
N ALA A 202 2.61 -9.70 -12.98
CA ALA A 202 3.74 -9.61 -12.08
C ALA A 202 3.57 -8.46 -11.07
N GLU A 203 3.83 -8.73 -9.81
CA GLU A 203 3.99 -7.69 -8.78
C GLU A 203 5.41 -7.14 -8.82
N ALA A 204 5.54 -5.83 -8.61
CA ALA A 204 6.79 -5.12 -8.74
C ALA A 204 7.25 -4.51 -7.42
N PHE A 205 8.54 -4.68 -7.12
CA PHE A 205 9.12 -4.30 -5.84
C PHE A 205 10.47 -3.61 -5.98
N VAL A 206 10.79 -2.82 -4.95
CA VAL A 206 12.17 -2.44 -4.64
C VAL A 206 12.62 -3.23 -3.41
N LEU A 207 13.39 -4.29 -3.63
CA LEU A 207 13.92 -5.17 -2.60
C LEU A 207 15.33 -4.75 -2.22
N LEU A 208 15.54 -4.41 -0.96
CA LEU A 208 16.81 -3.92 -0.43
C LEU A 208 17.04 -4.44 1.01
N PRO A 209 18.29 -4.70 1.42
CA PRO A 209 18.62 -4.83 2.83
C PRO A 209 18.22 -3.57 3.61
N ALA A 210 17.79 -3.71 4.87
CA ALA A 210 17.25 -2.62 5.68
C ALA A 210 18.15 -1.37 5.72
N ALA A 211 19.48 -1.54 5.78
CA ALA A 211 20.41 -0.41 5.78
C ALA A 211 20.38 0.37 4.45
N ALA A 212 20.28 -0.31 3.31
CA ALA A 212 20.17 0.31 2.00
C ALA A 212 18.79 0.97 1.81
N TYR A 213 17.73 0.28 2.22
CA TYR A 213 16.36 0.81 2.22
C TYR A 213 16.27 2.10 3.03
N ARG A 214 16.85 2.13 4.24
CA ARG A 214 16.90 3.31 5.10
C ARG A 214 17.55 4.52 4.40
N ARG A 215 18.68 4.31 3.70
CA ARG A 215 19.36 5.39 2.95
C ARG A 215 18.49 5.91 1.80
N ALA A 216 17.93 5.01 1.01
CA ALA A 216 17.07 5.34 -0.12
C ALA A 216 15.79 6.06 0.33
N ALA A 217 15.06 5.50 1.30
CA ALA A 217 13.82 6.05 1.80
C ALA A 217 14.01 7.46 2.42
N ARG A 218 15.06 7.68 3.23
CA ARG A 218 15.38 9.00 3.78
C ARG A 218 15.60 10.05 2.70
N ARG A 219 16.27 9.70 1.60
CA ARG A 219 16.50 10.61 0.47
C ARG A 219 15.19 10.95 -0.24
N MET A 220 14.35 9.95 -0.49
CA MET A 220 13.06 10.11 -1.18
C MET A 220 12.07 10.90 -0.34
N LEU A 221 11.90 10.56 0.94
CA LEU A 221 10.98 11.23 1.85
C LEU A 221 11.30 12.71 2.11
N ARG A 222 12.56 13.15 1.90
CA ARG A 222 12.94 14.57 1.95
C ARG A 222 12.49 15.32 0.70
N ARG A 223 12.54 14.68 -0.49
CA ARG A 223 12.21 15.30 -1.78
C ARG A 223 10.71 15.46 -1.98
N THR A 224 9.89 14.56 -1.44
CA THR A 224 8.44 14.57 -1.60
C THR A 224 7.73 15.54 -0.65
N SER A 225 8.42 16.16 0.29
CA SER A 225 7.83 17.15 1.22
C SER A 225 7.30 18.42 0.55
N GLY A 226 7.59 18.65 -0.74
CA GLY A 226 7.16 19.81 -1.51
C GLY A 226 6.25 19.52 -2.71
N LEU A 227 5.95 18.25 -2.99
CA LEU A 227 5.11 17.85 -4.12
C LEU A 227 3.66 17.64 -3.67
N ASN A 228 2.92 18.74 -3.52
CA ASN A 228 1.47 18.67 -3.62
C ASN A 228 1.11 18.46 -5.10
N LEU A 229 0.91 17.21 -5.51
CA LEU A 229 0.27 16.88 -6.77
C LEU A 229 -1.24 17.16 -6.64
N ALA A 230 -1.59 18.45 -6.67
CA ALA A 230 -2.94 18.80 -7.11
C ALA A 230 -3.05 18.28 -8.55
N ALA A 231 -4.01 17.39 -8.80
CA ALA A 231 -4.32 16.92 -10.14
C ALA A 231 -4.74 18.14 -10.98
N ARG A 232 -3.78 18.78 -11.64
CA ARG A 232 -4.06 19.78 -12.65
C ARG A 232 -4.59 19.01 -13.85
N ARG A 233 -5.84 19.23 -14.22
CA ARG A 233 -6.32 18.86 -15.55
C ARG A 233 -5.44 19.63 -16.54
N CYS A 234 -4.42 18.95 -17.07
CA CYS A 234 -3.61 19.48 -18.14
C CYS A 234 -4.46 19.41 -19.41
N SER A 235 -5.00 20.55 -19.85
CA SER A 235 -5.56 20.64 -21.18
C SER A 235 -4.41 20.57 -22.16
N ILE A 236 -4.36 19.52 -22.98
CA ILE A 236 -3.41 19.42 -24.08
C ILE A 236 -3.67 20.64 -25.00
N PRO A 237 -2.66 21.50 -25.27
CA PRO A 237 -2.83 22.58 -26.24
C PRO A 237 -3.29 21.99 -27.57
N ARG A 238 -4.35 22.54 -28.17
CA ARG A 238 -4.73 22.16 -29.52
C ARG A 238 -3.58 22.47 -30.47
N VAL A 239 -3.01 21.45 -31.06
CA VAL A 239 -2.11 21.60 -32.18
C VAL A 239 -2.94 22.13 -33.36
N THR A 240 -2.88 23.45 -33.61
CA THR A 240 -3.44 24.02 -34.84
C THR A 240 -2.49 23.59 -35.95
N HIS A 241 -2.89 22.65 -36.78
CA HIS A 241 -2.26 22.44 -38.07
C HIS A 241 -2.47 23.72 -38.87
N GLY A 242 -1.38 24.47 -39.04
CA GLY A 242 -1.35 25.61 -39.97
C GLY A 242 -1.66 25.09 -41.38
N GLY A 243 -2.82 25.50 -41.88
CA GLY A 243 -3.19 25.20 -43.26
C GLY A 243 -2.14 25.82 -44.20
N GLU A 244 -1.53 24.97 -44.98
CA GLU A 244 -0.79 25.39 -46.17
C GLU A 244 -1.77 26.14 -47.10
N ARG A 245 -1.52 27.42 -47.31
CA ARG A 245 -2.09 28.15 -48.43
C ARG A 245 -1.10 28.01 -49.59
N GLY A 246 -1.52 27.19 -50.58
CA GLY A 246 -0.96 27.22 -51.93
C GLY A 246 -1.41 28.43 -52.70
#